data_8eeb882f9fe9923449925273f93ac814
#
_entry.id   8eeb882f9fe9923449925273f93ac814
#
_cell.length_a   1.000
_cell.length_b   1.000
_cell.length_c   1.000
_cell.angle_alpha   90.00
_cell.angle_beta   90.00
_cell.angle_gamma   90.00
#
_symmetry.space_group_name_H-M   'P 1'
#
loop_
_entity.id
_entity.type
_entity.pdbx_description
1 polymer ?
#
loop_
_entity_poly.entity_id
_entity_poly.type
_entity_poly.pdbx_seq_one_letter_code
_entity_poly.pdbx_strand_id
1 'polypeptide(L)'
;MKTNKKLLLLTSMVILFPMLWGLMIWSQLPNQIPIHFNFAGQANNFQSKPLVVFGLPIFDLMVHLFMIFMIGRDSKNSAMNEKMIRAIYWLTPIVSLSTSYLIYSKALGSTTNPSVFVSVLLGLIFVIMGNYMPKLKVNHTFGIRLPWTLQSEDNWHKTHRLAGKLWVLGGLILLLEAGLQFALSYVLVLVILAIVLIPVMYSYQLSRKNR
;
A
#
# COMPACT_ATOMS: atom_id res chain seq x y z
N MET A 1 -3.85 20.61 9.23
CA MET A 1 -2.52 20.68 8.56
C MET A 1 -2.69 21.36 7.20
N LYS A 2 -1.79 22.28 6.79
CA LYS A 2 -1.87 22.85 5.44
C LYS A 2 -1.40 21.82 4.42
N THR A 3 -2.23 21.51 3.44
CA THR A 3 -1.87 20.62 2.33
C THR A 3 -0.67 21.19 1.57
N ASN A 4 0.37 20.39 1.37
CA ASN A 4 1.50 20.79 0.54
C ASN A 4 1.10 20.71 -0.94
N LYS A 5 0.63 21.84 -1.49
CA LYS A 5 0.14 21.92 -2.87
C LYS A 5 1.16 21.50 -3.92
N LYS A 6 2.45 21.86 -3.74
CA LYS A 6 3.52 21.46 -4.68
C LYS A 6 3.72 19.94 -4.69
N LEU A 7 3.77 19.34 -3.49
CA LEU A 7 3.93 17.88 -3.37
C LEU A 7 2.69 17.16 -3.91
N LEU A 8 1.47 17.67 -3.62
CA LEU A 8 0.24 17.10 -4.16
C LEU A 8 0.21 17.14 -5.69
N LEU A 9 0.58 18.27 -6.30
CA LEU A 9 0.66 18.39 -7.76
C LEU A 9 1.66 17.38 -8.34
N LEU A 10 2.87 17.31 -7.77
CA LEU A 10 3.91 16.38 -8.24
C LEU A 10 3.44 14.92 -8.13
N THR A 11 2.90 14.51 -6.99
CA THR A 11 2.43 13.12 -6.80
C THR A 11 1.24 12.78 -7.70
N SER A 12 0.33 13.75 -7.96
CA SER A 12 -0.77 13.56 -8.91
C SER A 12 -0.27 13.39 -10.35
N MET A 13 0.73 14.17 -10.78
CA MET A 13 1.35 14.00 -12.11
C MET A 13 2.00 12.62 -12.24
N VAL A 14 2.67 12.13 -11.20
CA VAL A 14 3.30 10.80 -11.20
C VAL A 14 2.24 9.69 -11.30
N ILE A 15 1.09 9.83 -10.61
CA ILE A 15 -0.03 8.87 -10.72
C ILE A 15 -0.60 8.83 -12.14
N LEU A 16 -0.66 9.98 -12.83
CA LEU A 16 -1.18 10.06 -14.21
C LEU A 16 -0.16 9.67 -15.28
N PHE A 17 1.13 9.55 -14.93
CA PHE A 17 2.17 9.17 -15.88
C PHE A 17 1.91 7.85 -16.61
N PRO A 18 1.36 6.79 -16.00
CA PRO A 18 0.99 5.56 -16.71
C PRO A 18 0.03 5.76 -17.88
N MET A 19 -0.83 6.80 -17.86
CA MET A 19 -1.68 7.12 -19.01
C MET A 19 -0.85 7.53 -20.23
N LEU A 20 0.13 8.42 -20.01
CA LEU A 20 1.04 8.84 -21.08
C LEU A 20 1.85 7.66 -21.61
N TRP A 21 2.38 6.83 -20.71
CA TRP A 21 3.09 5.63 -21.11
C TRP A 21 2.21 4.67 -21.88
N GLY A 22 0.99 4.37 -21.40
CA GLY A 22 0.03 3.52 -22.11
C GLY A 22 -0.37 4.05 -23.49
N LEU A 23 -0.46 5.39 -23.65
CA LEU A 23 -0.67 6.02 -24.96
C LEU A 23 0.53 5.83 -25.90
N MET A 24 1.76 5.96 -25.40
CA MET A 24 2.97 5.77 -26.21
C MET A 24 3.11 4.33 -26.75
N ILE A 25 2.64 3.34 -25.99
CA ILE A 25 2.68 1.90 -26.38
C ILE A 25 1.31 1.39 -26.84
N TRP A 26 0.35 2.27 -27.14
CA TRP A 26 -1.05 1.92 -27.40
C TRP A 26 -1.22 0.86 -28.50
N SER A 27 -0.49 1.00 -29.60
CA SER A 27 -0.55 0.07 -30.74
C SER A 27 0.00 -1.33 -30.40
N GLN A 28 0.88 -1.43 -29.40
CA GLN A 28 1.50 -2.68 -28.96
C GLN A 28 0.63 -3.41 -27.92
N LEU A 29 -0.22 -2.68 -27.19
CA LEU A 29 -1.08 -3.26 -26.18
C LEU A 29 -2.25 -4.04 -26.80
N PRO A 30 -2.58 -5.25 -26.31
CA PRO A 30 -3.76 -6.00 -26.73
C PRO A 30 -5.05 -5.29 -26.30
N ASN A 31 -6.18 -5.63 -26.95
CA ASN A 31 -7.49 -5.04 -26.61
C ASN A 31 -7.98 -5.44 -25.22
N GLN A 32 -7.59 -6.60 -24.73
CA GLN A 32 -7.85 -7.12 -23.39
C GLN A 32 -6.52 -7.25 -22.65
N ILE A 33 -6.38 -6.49 -21.56
CA ILE A 33 -5.15 -6.39 -20.75
C ILE A 33 -5.35 -7.17 -19.45
N PRO A 34 -4.42 -8.07 -19.06
CA PRO A 34 -4.51 -8.79 -17.80
C PRO A 34 -4.33 -7.83 -16.63
N ILE A 35 -5.27 -7.87 -15.67
CA ILE A 35 -5.25 -7.00 -14.48
C ILE A 35 -5.18 -7.78 -13.16
N HIS A 36 -5.42 -9.07 -13.19
CA HIS A 36 -5.35 -9.94 -12.02
C HIS A 36 -4.67 -11.26 -12.39
N PHE A 37 -3.88 -11.78 -11.43
CA PHE A 37 -3.12 -13.01 -11.60
C PHE A 37 -3.41 -13.94 -10.41
N ASN A 38 -3.56 -15.23 -10.68
CA ASN A 38 -3.69 -16.25 -9.64
C ASN A 38 -2.33 -16.50 -8.95
N PHE A 39 -2.34 -17.35 -7.93
CA PHE A 39 -1.13 -17.70 -7.19
C PHE A 39 -0.03 -18.37 -8.03
N ALA A 40 -0.39 -18.98 -9.15
CA ALA A 40 0.57 -19.53 -10.13
C ALA A 40 1.14 -18.46 -11.08
N GLY A 41 0.76 -17.19 -10.91
CA GLY A 41 1.19 -16.08 -11.77
C GLY A 41 0.48 -16.04 -13.14
N GLN A 42 -0.57 -16.84 -13.35
CA GLN A 42 -1.35 -16.86 -14.57
C GLN A 42 -2.45 -15.79 -14.52
N ALA A 43 -2.62 -15.06 -15.62
CA ALA A 43 -3.70 -14.09 -15.73
C ALA A 43 -5.06 -14.79 -15.72
N ASN A 44 -5.96 -14.33 -14.84
CA ASN A 44 -7.31 -14.89 -14.71
C ASN A 44 -8.41 -13.83 -14.71
N ASN A 45 -8.07 -12.55 -14.87
CA ASN A 45 -9.02 -11.48 -15.12
C ASN A 45 -8.41 -10.45 -16.08
N PHE A 46 -9.23 -9.94 -16.99
CA PHE A 46 -8.84 -9.04 -18.07
C PHE A 46 -9.80 -7.86 -18.14
N GLN A 47 -9.29 -6.71 -18.58
CA GLN A 47 -10.08 -5.51 -18.81
C GLN A 47 -9.74 -4.87 -20.14
N SER A 48 -10.67 -4.07 -20.67
CA SER A 48 -10.46 -3.35 -21.92
C SER A 48 -9.29 -2.38 -21.83
N LYS A 49 -8.52 -2.26 -22.91
CA LYS A 49 -7.38 -1.35 -23.01
C LYS A 49 -7.69 0.08 -22.53
N PRO A 50 -8.80 0.74 -22.95
CA PRO A 50 -9.11 2.08 -22.48
C PRO A 50 -9.32 2.15 -20.96
N LEU A 51 -9.98 1.14 -20.38
CA LEU A 51 -10.21 1.10 -18.93
C LEU A 51 -8.92 0.96 -18.16
N VAL A 52 -7.98 0.14 -18.64
CA VAL A 52 -6.68 -0.03 -17.97
C VAL A 52 -5.83 1.22 -18.12
N VAL A 53 -5.74 1.78 -19.33
CA VAL A 53 -4.84 2.92 -19.59
C VAL A 53 -5.33 4.22 -18.95
N PHE A 54 -6.63 4.47 -18.94
CA PHE A 54 -7.20 5.71 -18.39
C PHE A 54 -7.88 5.48 -17.03
N GLY A 55 -8.68 4.42 -16.91
CA GLY A 55 -9.52 4.20 -15.72
C GLY A 55 -8.71 3.92 -14.46
N LEU A 56 -7.68 3.08 -14.53
CA LEU A 56 -6.88 2.75 -13.35
C LEU A 56 -6.12 3.97 -12.81
N PRO A 57 -5.35 4.75 -13.60
CA PRO A 57 -4.67 5.93 -13.07
C PRO A 57 -5.64 7.02 -12.57
N ILE A 58 -6.81 7.18 -13.20
CA ILE A 58 -7.84 8.10 -12.71
C ILE A 58 -8.39 7.63 -11.37
N PHE A 59 -8.66 6.34 -11.21
CA PHE A 59 -9.10 5.76 -9.95
C PHE A 59 -8.04 5.94 -8.85
N ASP A 60 -6.77 5.66 -9.14
CA ASP A 60 -5.66 5.86 -8.22
C ASP A 60 -5.53 7.34 -7.80
N LEU A 61 -5.73 8.27 -8.75
CA LEU A 61 -5.75 9.70 -8.46
C LEU A 61 -6.90 10.07 -7.53
N MET A 62 -8.11 9.55 -7.76
CA MET A 62 -9.25 9.78 -6.87
C MET A 62 -8.98 9.28 -5.45
N VAL A 63 -8.41 8.07 -5.31
CA VAL A 63 -8.00 7.51 -4.02
C VAL A 63 -6.95 8.39 -3.36
N HIS A 64 -5.95 8.85 -4.10
CA HIS A 64 -4.88 9.73 -3.60
C HIS A 64 -5.45 11.07 -3.09
N LEU A 65 -6.26 11.75 -3.89
CA LEU A 65 -6.88 13.02 -3.51
C LEU A 65 -7.78 12.87 -2.28
N PHE A 66 -8.59 11.80 -2.23
CA PHE A 66 -9.43 11.49 -1.09
C PHE A 66 -8.60 11.25 0.18
N MET A 67 -7.53 10.45 0.08
CA MET A 67 -6.62 10.21 1.21
C MET A 67 -6.00 11.50 1.73
N ILE A 68 -5.47 12.35 0.84
CA ILE A 68 -4.87 13.64 1.23
C ILE A 68 -5.91 14.60 1.83
N PHE A 69 -7.12 14.62 1.30
CA PHE A 69 -8.23 15.38 1.86
C PHE A 69 -8.56 14.93 3.29
N MET A 70 -8.67 13.63 3.53
CA MET A 70 -8.94 13.07 4.86
C MET A 70 -7.83 13.41 5.87
N ILE A 71 -6.55 13.33 5.43
CA ILE A 71 -5.40 13.77 6.26
C ILE A 71 -5.53 15.23 6.64
N GLY A 72 -5.88 16.07 5.68
CA GLY A 72 -5.99 17.52 5.89
C GLY A 72 -7.10 17.91 6.85
N ARG A 73 -8.19 17.14 6.91
CA ARG A 73 -9.34 17.40 7.80
C ARG A 73 -9.12 16.98 9.26
N ASP A 74 -8.29 15.99 9.49
CA ASP A 74 -8.01 15.54 10.86
C ASP A 74 -7.01 16.48 11.54
N SER A 75 -7.50 17.27 12.51
CA SER A 75 -6.68 18.23 13.26
C SER A 75 -5.54 17.55 14.04
N LYS A 76 -5.71 16.30 14.45
CA LYS A 76 -4.69 15.51 15.16
C LYS A 76 -3.49 15.18 14.27
N ASN A 77 -3.67 15.19 12.94
CA ASN A 77 -2.57 14.97 11.98
C ASN A 77 -1.57 16.14 11.91
N SER A 78 -1.92 17.33 12.46
CA SER A 78 -0.97 18.46 12.53
C SER A 78 0.28 18.15 13.35
N ALA A 79 0.21 17.16 14.24
CA ALA A 79 1.32 16.69 15.08
C ALA A 79 2.08 15.50 14.48
N MET A 80 1.77 15.08 13.25
CA MET A 80 2.49 13.99 12.58
C MET A 80 3.85 14.46 12.07
N ASN A 81 4.81 13.52 12.05
CA ASN A 81 6.13 13.78 11.52
C ASN A 81 6.07 14.05 9.99
N GLU A 82 6.73 15.11 9.53
CA GLU A 82 6.76 15.48 8.11
C GLU A 82 7.27 14.37 7.20
N LYS A 83 8.27 13.59 7.63
CA LYS A 83 8.81 12.47 6.85
C LYS A 83 7.74 11.40 6.62
N MET A 84 6.93 11.15 7.63
CA MET A 84 5.81 10.21 7.52
C MET A 84 4.73 10.73 6.56
N ILE A 85 4.38 12.01 6.67
CA ILE A 85 3.42 12.62 5.74
C ILE A 85 3.92 12.50 4.30
N ARG A 86 5.20 12.80 4.04
CA ARG A 86 5.81 12.62 2.72
C ARG A 86 5.75 11.17 2.26
N ALA A 87 6.03 10.19 3.13
CA ALA A 87 5.92 8.77 2.79
C ALA A 87 4.49 8.40 2.35
N ILE A 88 3.48 8.93 3.04
CA ILE A 88 2.07 8.72 2.69
C ILE A 88 1.72 9.35 1.34
N TYR A 89 2.20 10.58 1.05
CA TYR A 89 1.99 11.19 -0.26
C TYR A 89 2.55 10.35 -1.40
N TRP A 90 3.68 9.65 -1.19
CA TRP A 90 4.33 8.82 -2.20
C TRP A 90 3.77 7.40 -2.30
N LEU A 91 2.96 6.94 -1.34
CA LEU A 91 2.45 5.58 -1.33
C LEU A 91 1.63 5.26 -2.59
N THR A 92 0.59 6.06 -2.89
CA THR A 92 -0.26 5.84 -4.07
C THR A 92 0.51 5.99 -5.39
N PRO A 93 1.37 7.03 -5.60
CA PRO A 93 2.21 7.11 -6.79
C PRO A 93 3.09 5.88 -7.03
N ILE A 94 3.75 5.39 -5.98
CA ILE A 94 4.62 4.19 -6.07
C ILE A 94 3.79 2.97 -6.46
N VAL A 95 2.64 2.77 -5.81
CA VAL A 95 1.73 1.66 -6.14
C VAL A 95 1.23 1.78 -7.58
N SER A 96 0.75 2.95 -8.01
CA SER A 96 0.22 3.19 -9.35
C SER A 96 1.27 2.93 -10.45
N LEU A 97 2.48 3.45 -10.29
CA LEU A 97 3.58 3.20 -11.23
C LEU A 97 3.96 1.72 -11.28
N SER A 98 4.10 1.09 -10.11
CA SER A 98 4.55 -0.30 -10.00
C SER A 98 3.50 -1.26 -10.58
N THR A 99 2.22 -1.06 -10.28
CA THR A 99 1.14 -1.90 -10.81
C THR A 99 0.96 -1.71 -12.30
N SER A 100 1.03 -0.46 -12.80
CA SER A 100 0.98 -0.18 -14.24
C SER A 100 2.17 -0.79 -14.98
N TYR A 101 3.38 -0.73 -14.41
CA TYR A 101 4.55 -1.40 -14.97
C TYR A 101 4.31 -2.91 -15.09
N LEU A 102 3.84 -3.56 -14.03
CA LEU A 102 3.55 -4.99 -14.06
C LEU A 102 2.50 -5.34 -15.12
N ILE A 103 1.38 -4.60 -15.13
CA ILE A 103 0.26 -4.82 -16.05
C ILE A 103 0.70 -4.65 -17.51
N TYR A 104 1.37 -3.55 -17.84
CA TYR A 104 1.81 -3.31 -19.22
C TYR A 104 2.90 -4.27 -19.66
N SER A 105 3.87 -4.58 -18.80
CA SER A 105 4.91 -5.55 -19.13
C SER A 105 4.33 -6.94 -19.37
N LYS A 106 3.35 -7.37 -18.56
CA LYS A 106 2.65 -8.65 -18.76
C LYS A 106 1.80 -8.64 -20.04
N ALA A 107 1.13 -7.53 -20.36
CA ALA A 107 0.39 -7.38 -21.61
C ALA A 107 1.28 -7.46 -22.85
N LEU A 108 2.55 -7.05 -22.72
CA LEU A 108 3.57 -7.13 -23.78
C LEU A 108 4.37 -8.45 -23.79
N GLY A 109 3.93 -9.46 -23.00
CA GLY A 109 4.53 -10.79 -23.02
C GLY A 109 5.75 -10.97 -22.10
N SER A 110 5.97 -10.08 -21.13
CA SER A 110 7.07 -10.23 -20.15
C SER A 110 6.96 -11.52 -19.36
N THR A 111 8.10 -12.14 -19.07
CA THR A 111 8.24 -13.32 -18.21
C THR A 111 8.26 -12.99 -16.71
N THR A 112 8.18 -11.71 -16.32
CA THR A 112 8.14 -11.28 -14.91
C THR A 112 7.09 -12.08 -14.14
N ASN A 113 7.49 -12.67 -13.02
CA ASN A 113 6.57 -13.36 -12.12
C ASN A 113 5.78 -12.34 -11.30
N PRO A 114 4.43 -12.24 -11.46
CA PRO A 114 3.62 -11.27 -10.73
C PRO A 114 3.69 -11.43 -9.21
N SER A 115 3.75 -12.67 -8.71
CA SER A 115 3.81 -12.94 -7.28
C SER A 115 5.10 -12.43 -6.66
N VAL A 116 6.25 -12.62 -7.34
CA VAL A 116 7.55 -12.07 -6.92
C VAL A 116 7.49 -10.55 -6.90
N PHE A 117 6.99 -9.94 -7.97
CA PHE A 117 6.90 -8.48 -8.09
C PHE A 117 6.05 -7.87 -6.96
N VAL A 118 4.86 -8.43 -6.72
CA VAL A 118 3.95 -7.98 -5.65
C VAL A 118 4.57 -8.17 -4.28
N SER A 119 5.27 -9.29 -4.04
CA SER A 119 5.93 -9.55 -2.75
C SER A 119 7.07 -8.57 -2.47
N VAL A 120 7.86 -8.21 -3.49
CA VAL A 120 8.88 -7.17 -3.36
C VAL A 120 8.24 -5.82 -3.06
N LEU A 121 7.22 -5.42 -3.80
CA LEU A 121 6.52 -4.15 -3.61
C LEU A 121 5.92 -4.06 -2.19
N LEU A 122 5.15 -5.07 -1.78
CA LEU A 122 4.55 -5.11 -0.44
C LEU A 122 5.61 -5.21 0.66
N GLY A 123 6.66 -6.00 0.44
CA GLY A 123 7.78 -6.11 1.38
C GLY A 123 8.42 -4.75 1.67
N LEU A 124 8.72 -3.97 0.63
CA LEU A 124 9.27 -2.63 0.77
C LEU A 124 8.28 -1.67 1.47
N ILE A 125 7.01 -1.70 1.09
CA ILE A 125 5.96 -0.90 1.73
C ILE A 125 5.85 -1.25 3.22
N PHE A 126 5.84 -2.53 3.58
CA PHE A 126 5.71 -2.97 4.98
C PHE A 126 6.94 -2.58 5.80
N VAL A 127 8.16 -2.69 5.27
CA VAL A 127 9.37 -2.21 5.95
C VAL A 127 9.31 -0.71 6.20
N ILE A 128 8.98 0.08 5.18
CA ILE A 128 8.93 1.54 5.27
C ILE A 128 7.82 1.96 6.24
N MET A 129 6.59 1.51 6.02
CA MET A 129 5.44 1.92 6.83
C MET A 129 5.53 1.38 8.26
N GLY A 130 6.04 0.15 8.45
CA GLY A 130 6.26 -0.44 9.75
C GLY A 130 7.22 0.38 10.63
N ASN A 131 8.25 0.96 10.03
CA ASN A 131 9.19 1.85 10.74
C ASN A 131 8.53 3.16 11.21
N TYR A 132 7.42 3.59 10.60
CA TYR A 132 6.67 4.77 11.02
C TYR A 132 5.54 4.45 12.02
N MET A 133 5.05 3.21 12.07
CA MET A 133 3.94 2.81 12.97
C MET A 133 4.15 3.22 14.44
N PRO A 134 5.32 2.97 15.08
CA PRO A 134 5.53 3.34 16.49
C PRO A 134 5.52 4.86 16.75
N LYS A 135 5.66 5.66 15.71
CA LYS A 135 5.71 7.14 15.78
C LYS A 135 4.34 7.79 15.55
N LEU A 136 3.32 6.96 15.29
CA LEU A 136 1.95 7.43 15.11
C LEU A 136 1.37 7.93 16.44
N LYS A 137 0.97 9.20 16.46
CA LYS A 137 0.12 9.74 17.51
C LYS A 137 -1.34 9.33 17.26
N VAL A 138 -2.15 9.34 18.31
CA VAL A 138 -3.60 9.04 18.21
C VAL A 138 -4.23 9.96 17.18
N ASN A 139 -4.84 9.37 16.15
CA ASN A 139 -5.52 10.10 15.08
C ASN A 139 -6.66 9.25 14.50
N HIS A 140 -7.52 9.86 13.68
CA HIS A 140 -8.67 9.18 13.08
C HIS A 140 -8.44 8.76 11.61
N THR A 141 -7.24 8.97 11.07
CA THR A 141 -6.94 8.74 9.63
C THR A 141 -6.08 7.51 9.39
N PHE A 142 -5.03 7.30 10.20
CA PHE A 142 -4.04 6.23 10.00
C PHE A 142 -3.85 5.34 11.20
N GLY A 143 -3.45 4.08 10.94
CA GLY A 143 -3.12 3.11 11.96
C GLY A 143 -4.26 2.16 12.30
N ILE A 144 -4.10 1.43 13.40
CA ILE A 144 -5.06 0.43 13.90
C ILE A 144 -6.09 1.16 14.77
N ARG A 145 -7.18 1.59 14.13
CA ARG A 145 -8.23 2.45 14.69
C ARG A 145 -9.41 1.61 15.15
N LEU A 146 -9.28 1.02 16.31
CA LEU A 146 -10.35 0.28 16.97
C LEU A 146 -10.92 1.16 18.10
N PRO A 147 -12.18 0.98 18.52
CA PRO A 147 -12.78 1.82 19.57
C PRO A 147 -11.87 1.93 20.80
N TRP A 148 -11.30 0.83 21.24
CA TRP A 148 -10.43 0.78 22.42
C TRP A 148 -9.03 1.35 22.20
N THR A 149 -8.48 1.30 20.97
CA THR A 149 -7.19 1.95 20.67
C THR A 149 -7.35 3.46 20.58
N LEU A 150 -8.49 3.97 20.11
CA LEU A 150 -8.77 5.41 20.02
C LEU A 150 -9.08 6.03 21.38
N GLN A 151 -9.59 5.25 22.34
CA GLN A 151 -9.95 5.69 23.68
C GLN A 151 -8.80 5.64 24.68
N SER A 152 -7.70 4.94 24.38
CA SER A 152 -6.55 4.77 25.27
C SER A 152 -5.24 5.01 24.53
N GLU A 153 -4.54 6.09 24.93
CA GLU A 153 -3.25 6.45 24.37
C GLU A 153 -2.18 5.37 24.64
N ASP A 154 -2.21 4.75 25.83
CA ASP A 154 -1.32 3.63 26.18
C ASP A 154 -1.56 2.41 25.27
N ASN A 155 -2.84 2.04 25.06
CA ASN A 155 -3.20 0.96 24.15
C ASN A 155 -2.75 1.29 22.72
N TRP A 156 -2.99 2.53 22.25
CA TRP A 156 -2.55 2.99 20.94
C TRP A 156 -1.05 2.80 20.76
N HIS A 157 -0.24 3.34 21.67
CA HIS A 157 1.22 3.26 21.55
C HIS A 157 1.76 1.84 21.64
N LYS A 158 1.25 0.99 22.53
CA LYS A 158 1.66 -0.40 22.66
C LYS A 158 1.31 -1.20 21.40
N THR A 159 0.09 -1.02 20.90
CA THR A 159 -0.39 -1.69 19.69
C THR A 159 0.43 -1.30 18.47
N HIS A 160 0.66 -0.01 18.24
CA HIS A 160 1.42 0.46 17.08
C HIS A 160 2.91 0.12 17.16
N ARG A 161 3.48 0.02 18.38
CA ARG A 161 4.86 -0.47 18.56
C ARG A 161 4.98 -1.95 18.16
N LEU A 162 4.03 -2.79 18.56
CA LEU A 162 3.98 -4.19 18.15
C LEU A 162 3.75 -4.32 16.65
N ALA A 163 2.75 -3.61 16.12
CA ALA A 163 2.44 -3.62 14.70
C ALA A 163 3.64 -3.20 13.84
N GLY A 164 4.36 -2.16 14.24
CA GLY A 164 5.56 -1.70 13.53
C GLY A 164 6.63 -2.79 13.40
N LYS A 165 6.90 -3.52 14.50
CA LYS A 165 7.85 -4.64 14.49
C LYS A 165 7.39 -5.77 13.56
N LEU A 166 6.11 -6.13 13.63
CA LEU A 166 5.53 -7.18 12.78
C LEU A 166 5.53 -6.79 11.31
N TRP A 167 5.22 -5.53 10.98
CA TRP A 167 5.26 -5.04 9.60
C TRP A 167 6.69 -5.05 9.03
N VAL A 168 7.69 -4.59 9.80
CA VAL A 168 9.09 -4.64 9.35
C VAL A 168 9.54 -6.08 9.16
N LEU A 169 9.29 -6.96 10.14
CA LEU A 169 9.66 -8.37 10.05
C LEU A 169 8.95 -9.07 8.88
N GLY A 170 7.64 -8.87 8.75
CA GLY A 170 6.85 -9.43 7.64
C GLY A 170 7.34 -8.93 6.29
N GLY A 171 7.67 -7.64 6.18
CA GLY A 171 8.25 -7.08 4.96
C GLY A 171 9.60 -7.70 4.60
N LEU A 172 10.49 -7.90 5.58
CA LEU A 172 11.77 -8.58 5.36
C LEU A 172 11.59 -10.06 4.95
N ILE A 173 10.63 -10.76 5.55
CA ILE A 173 10.28 -12.13 5.16
C ILE A 173 9.80 -12.17 3.71
N LEU A 174 8.94 -11.23 3.28
CA LEU A 174 8.47 -11.16 1.89
C LEU A 174 9.61 -10.88 0.91
N LEU A 175 10.55 -10.00 1.26
CA LEU A 175 11.72 -9.70 0.42
C LEU A 175 12.63 -10.92 0.29
N LEU A 176 12.87 -11.64 1.39
CA LEU A 176 13.66 -12.87 1.37
C LEU A 176 12.99 -13.95 0.51
N GLU A 177 11.69 -14.17 0.72
CA GLU A 177 10.93 -15.17 -0.01
C GLU A 177 10.77 -14.84 -1.50
N ALA A 178 10.74 -13.55 -1.86
CA ALA A 178 10.78 -13.13 -3.26
C ALA A 178 12.07 -13.57 -3.97
N GLY A 179 13.18 -13.67 -3.24
CA GLY A 179 14.43 -14.23 -3.75
C GLY A 179 14.45 -15.76 -3.80
N LEU A 180 13.93 -16.42 -2.76
CA LEU A 180 13.93 -17.88 -2.61
C LEU A 180 12.85 -18.57 -3.47
N GLN A 181 11.70 -17.93 -3.63
CA GLN A 181 10.53 -18.40 -4.39
C GLN A 181 10.03 -19.81 -3.97
N PHE A 182 10.22 -20.16 -2.69
CA PHE A 182 9.88 -21.49 -2.17
C PHE A 182 8.37 -21.67 -1.95
N ALA A 183 7.74 -20.71 -1.23
CA ALA A 183 6.32 -20.81 -0.84
C ALA A 183 5.63 -19.44 -0.89
N LEU A 184 5.99 -18.60 -1.85
CA LEU A 184 5.73 -17.16 -1.93
C LEU A 184 4.27 -16.77 -1.64
N SER A 185 3.30 -17.46 -2.23
CA SER A 185 1.88 -17.16 -2.05
C SER A 185 1.39 -17.48 -0.66
N TYR A 186 1.84 -18.60 -0.07
CA TYR A 186 1.48 -18.99 1.30
C TYR A 186 2.12 -18.04 2.31
N VAL A 187 3.40 -17.70 2.12
CA VAL A 187 4.12 -16.75 2.99
C VAL A 187 3.48 -15.38 2.94
N LEU A 188 3.07 -14.91 1.76
CA LEU A 188 2.35 -13.63 1.61
C LEU A 188 1.06 -13.62 2.44
N VAL A 189 0.23 -14.66 2.32
CA VAL A 189 -1.03 -14.77 3.09
C VAL A 189 -0.76 -14.82 4.58
N LEU A 190 0.20 -15.64 5.04
CA LEU A 190 0.54 -15.76 6.45
C LEU A 190 1.08 -14.44 7.03
N VAL A 191 1.93 -13.74 6.29
CA VAL A 191 2.44 -12.42 6.71
C VAL A 191 1.30 -11.43 6.84
N ILE A 192 0.40 -11.33 5.86
CA ILE A 192 -0.75 -10.41 5.92
C ILE A 192 -1.63 -10.74 7.13
N LEU A 193 -1.96 -12.01 7.35
CA LEU A 193 -2.74 -12.42 8.52
C LEU A 193 -2.04 -12.06 9.84
N ALA A 194 -0.74 -12.29 9.94
CA ALA A 194 0.03 -12.00 11.16
C ALA A 194 0.08 -10.49 11.46
N ILE A 195 0.38 -9.65 10.46
CA ILE A 195 0.50 -8.19 10.65
C ILE A 195 -0.83 -7.50 10.94
N VAL A 196 -1.96 -8.14 10.62
CA VAL A 196 -3.30 -7.64 10.90
C VAL A 196 -3.84 -8.23 12.21
N LEU A 197 -3.91 -9.56 12.33
CA LEU A 197 -4.60 -10.22 13.43
C LEU A 197 -3.87 -10.10 14.76
N ILE A 198 -2.54 -10.24 14.78
CA ILE A 198 -1.77 -10.21 16.03
C ILE A 198 -1.92 -8.85 16.75
N PRO A 199 -1.73 -7.69 16.09
CA PRO A 199 -1.93 -6.41 16.76
C PRO A 199 -3.38 -6.15 17.20
N VAL A 200 -4.37 -6.62 16.41
CA VAL A 200 -5.79 -6.50 16.76
C VAL A 200 -6.09 -7.30 18.04
N MET A 201 -5.67 -8.56 18.11
CA MET A 201 -5.86 -9.41 19.28
C MET A 201 -5.13 -8.85 20.51
N TYR A 202 -3.90 -8.40 20.32
CA TYR A 202 -3.12 -7.79 21.40
C TYR A 202 -3.80 -6.52 21.96
N SER A 203 -4.27 -5.63 21.08
CA SER A 203 -4.96 -4.40 21.49
C SER A 203 -6.28 -4.68 22.24
N TYR A 204 -6.99 -5.74 21.83
CA TYR A 204 -8.19 -6.18 22.53
C TYR A 204 -7.87 -6.70 23.94
N GLN A 205 -6.83 -7.53 24.10
CA GLN A 205 -6.39 -8.01 25.41
C GLN A 205 -5.99 -6.86 26.35
N LEU A 206 -5.28 -5.83 25.82
CA LEU A 206 -4.96 -4.64 26.60
C LEU A 206 -6.21 -3.90 27.06
N SER A 207 -7.23 -3.82 26.21
CA SER A 207 -8.48 -3.12 26.56
C SER A 207 -9.25 -3.81 27.70
N ARG A 208 -9.12 -5.13 27.81
CA ARG A 208 -9.77 -5.91 28.90
C ARG A 208 -9.04 -5.84 30.24
N LYS A 209 -7.70 -5.67 30.22
CA LYS A 209 -6.91 -5.53 31.46
C LYS A 209 -7.09 -4.19 32.15
N ASN A 210 -7.51 -3.16 31.41
CA ASN A 210 -7.67 -1.79 31.89
C ASN A 210 -9.15 -1.44 32.25
N ARG A 211 -10.02 -2.45 32.24
CA ARG A 211 -11.39 -2.39 32.78
C ARG A 211 -11.43 -3.04 34.16
#